data_b52cb7f33058e7ecd56407e085b3cdcd
#
_entry.id   b52cb7f33058e7ecd56407e085b3cdcd
#
_cell.length_a   1.000
_cell.length_b   1.000
_cell.length_c   1.000
_cell.angle_alpha   90.00
_cell.angle_beta   90.00
_cell.angle_gamma   90.00
#
_symmetry.space_group_name_H-M   'P 1'
#
loop_
_entity.id
_entity.type
_entity.pdbx_description
1 polymer ?
#
loop_
_entity_poly.entity_id
_entity_poly.type
_entity_poly.pdbx_seq_one_letter_code
_entity_poly.pdbx_strand_id
1 'polypeptide(L)'
;MKKIYNYAIDLDKATEEQFEHCINQDFVVNAALMPDAHSGYVAPIGSVIETKDYIVPSWVGYDIGCGMTAVKINEDILSLINNNTKKIYDEIMKNVPMGTGMLNHPKDITKKTKNEFNSLLKKFEEGAHDKDIYKFIKNKSLSHLGTLGSGNHFLELCKSDNEFWIVVHSGSRGIGYKVAQKYMKKSSGSETNFEATHPIKINSKVGKEYLNVLEFGLEFALLNRKEIIYKTIYSIEKILD
;
A
#
# COMPACT_ATOMS: atom_id res chain seq x y z
N MET A 1 -23.51 -15.84 -15.56
CA MET A 1 -22.24 -16.34 -16.13
C MET A 1 -21.16 -15.37 -15.69
N LYS A 2 -20.03 -15.86 -15.11
CA LYS A 2 -18.88 -15.02 -14.73
C LYS A 2 -18.28 -14.37 -15.98
N LYS A 3 -17.90 -13.09 -15.89
CA LYS A 3 -17.15 -12.41 -16.96
C LYS A 3 -15.68 -12.42 -16.59
N ILE A 4 -14.87 -13.05 -17.42
CA ILE A 4 -13.42 -13.17 -17.20
C ILE A 4 -12.74 -12.46 -18.37
N TYR A 5 -11.85 -11.52 -18.05
CA TYR A 5 -11.05 -10.78 -19.01
C TYR A 5 -9.58 -11.08 -18.79
N ASN A 6 -8.85 -11.29 -19.86
CA ASN A 6 -7.40 -11.49 -19.81
C ASN A 6 -6.72 -10.45 -20.71
N TYR A 7 -6.00 -9.50 -20.10
CA TYR A 7 -5.19 -8.49 -20.76
C TYR A 7 -3.70 -8.74 -20.53
N ALA A 8 -3.34 -9.84 -19.84
CA ALA A 8 -1.95 -10.14 -19.50
C ALA A 8 -1.09 -10.36 -20.77
N ILE A 9 0.14 -9.87 -20.71
CA ILE A 9 1.18 -10.05 -21.72
C ILE A 9 2.19 -11.03 -21.11
N ASP A 10 2.57 -12.08 -21.86
CA ASP A 10 3.56 -13.09 -21.43
C ASP A 10 3.21 -13.79 -20.10
N LEU A 11 1.98 -14.26 -19.99
CA LEU A 11 1.47 -14.93 -18.80
C LEU A 11 2.20 -16.27 -18.57
N ASP A 12 2.88 -16.43 -17.44
CA ASP A 12 3.48 -17.69 -17.04
C ASP A 12 2.44 -18.67 -16.47
N LYS A 13 2.76 -19.97 -16.54
CA LYS A 13 1.86 -21.05 -16.12
C LYS A 13 1.47 -20.98 -14.63
N ALA A 14 2.37 -20.56 -13.75
CA ALA A 14 2.08 -20.47 -12.32
C ALA A 14 1.07 -19.36 -12.03
N THR A 15 1.17 -18.24 -12.73
CA THR A 15 0.21 -17.13 -12.66
C THR A 15 -1.17 -17.54 -13.18
N GLU A 16 -1.21 -18.29 -14.30
CA GLU A 16 -2.45 -18.84 -14.85
C GLU A 16 -3.13 -19.78 -13.88
N GLU A 17 -2.40 -20.76 -13.31
CA GLU A 17 -2.92 -21.71 -12.31
C GLU A 17 -3.44 -20.98 -11.05
N GLN A 18 -2.75 -19.95 -10.56
CA GLN A 18 -3.23 -19.13 -9.45
C GLN A 18 -4.54 -18.40 -9.80
N PHE A 19 -4.62 -17.82 -11.00
CA PHE A 19 -5.82 -17.13 -11.44
C PHE A 19 -7.01 -18.09 -11.58
N GLU A 20 -6.81 -19.23 -12.21
CA GLU A 20 -7.82 -20.29 -12.34
C GLU A 20 -8.33 -20.75 -10.96
N HIS A 21 -7.42 -20.93 -9.99
CA HIS A 21 -7.82 -21.25 -8.62
C HIS A 21 -8.75 -20.17 -8.03
N CYS A 22 -8.44 -18.90 -8.25
CA CYS A 22 -9.26 -17.79 -7.75
C CYS A 22 -10.63 -17.76 -8.44
N ILE A 23 -10.69 -17.79 -9.78
CA ILE A 23 -11.96 -17.64 -10.52
C ILE A 23 -12.88 -18.84 -10.38
N ASN A 24 -12.37 -20.01 -9.98
CA ASN A 24 -13.18 -21.21 -9.74
C ASN A 24 -13.91 -21.19 -8.38
N GLN A 25 -13.66 -20.19 -7.52
CA GLN A 25 -14.40 -20.05 -6.27
C GLN A 25 -15.85 -19.62 -6.54
N ASP A 26 -16.82 -20.23 -5.84
CA ASP A 26 -18.26 -19.96 -6.06
C ASP A 26 -18.68 -18.53 -5.78
N PHE A 27 -17.98 -17.84 -4.88
CA PHE A 27 -18.24 -16.47 -4.50
C PHE A 27 -17.64 -15.42 -5.44
N VAL A 28 -16.87 -15.82 -6.45
CA VAL A 28 -16.33 -14.91 -7.48
C VAL A 28 -17.37 -14.65 -8.56
N VAL A 29 -17.59 -13.39 -8.86
CA VAL A 29 -18.61 -12.94 -9.85
C VAL A 29 -17.95 -12.61 -11.18
N ASN A 30 -16.91 -11.77 -11.17
CA ASN A 30 -16.15 -11.38 -12.34
C ASN A 30 -14.67 -11.30 -11.99
N ALA A 31 -13.81 -11.37 -13.00
CA ALA A 31 -12.37 -11.18 -12.79
C ALA A 31 -11.67 -10.66 -14.05
N ALA A 32 -10.52 -10.01 -13.86
CA ALA A 32 -9.62 -9.58 -14.92
C ALA A 32 -8.16 -9.80 -14.52
N LEU A 33 -7.32 -10.16 -15.50
CA LEU A 33 -5.86 -10.04 -15.41
C LEU A 33 -5.41 -8.80 -16.17
N MET A 34 -4.57 -8.00 -15.53
CA MET A 34 -3.98 -6.79 -16.11
C MET A 34 -2.71 -7.13 -16.90
N PRO A 35 -2.19 -6.21 -17.75
CA PRO A 35 -1.10 -6.50 -18.67
C PRO A 35 0.19 -7.03 -18.03
N ASP A 36 0.51 -6.60 -16.81
CA ASP A 36 1.70 -6.98 -16.04
C ASP A 36 1.45 -8.10 -15.00
N ALA A 37 0.38 -8.89 -15.19
CA ALA A 37 0.04 -9.94 -14.25
C ALA A 37 1.17 -10.96 -14.09
N HIS A 38 1.50 -11.28 -12.84
CA HIS A 38 2.53 -12.23 -12.47
C HIS A 38 2.21 -12.94 -11.15
N SER A 39 2.96 -14.00 -10.82
CA SER A 39 2.70 -14.82 -9.64
C SER A 39 2.78 -14.02 -8.34
N GLY A 40 1.74 -14.13 -7.52
CA GLY A 40 1.68 -13.62 -6.16
C GLY A 40 1.82 -14.73 -5.11
N TYR A 41 1.46 -14.44 -3.85
CA TYR A 41 1.47 -15.46 -2.79
C TYR A 41 0.34 -16.48 -2.94
N VAL A 42 -0.90 -16.01 -3.15
CA VAL A 42 -2.12 -16.85 -3.24
C VAL A 42 -2.94 -16.48 -4.46
N ALA A 43 -3.07 -15.20 -4.76
CA ALA A 43 -3.68 -14.68 -5.97
C ALA A 43 -2.62 -13.97 -6.82
N PRO A 44 -2.77 -13.93 -8.15
CA PRO A 44 -1.84 -13.21 -9.01
C PRO A 44 -1.80 -11.73 -8.68
N ILE A 45 -0.60 -11.14 -8.70
CA ILE A 45 -0.45 -9.69 -8.75
C ILE A 45 -0.95 -9.22 -10.11
N GLY A 46 -1.60 -8.05 -10.18
CA GLY A 46 -2.26 -7.57 -11.40
C GLY A 46 -3.62 -8.23 -11.67
N SER A 47 -4.17 -8.99 -10.72
CA SER A 47 -5.55 -9.48 -10.82
C SER A 47 -6.55 -8.52 -10.18
N VAL A 48 -7.73 -8.37 -10.80
CA VAL A 48 -8.90 -7.71 -10.25
C VAL A 48 -10.01 -8.73 -10.14
N ILE A 49 -10.45 -9.03 -8.93
CA ILE A 49 -11.41 -10.10 -8.67
C ILE A 49 -12.62 -9.54 -7.90
N GLU A 50 -13.78 -9.58 -8.54
CA GLU A 50 -15.04 -9.20 -7.91
C GLU A 50 -15.64 -10.40 -7.17
N THR A 51 -15.89 -10.21 -5.88
CA THR A 51 -16.47 -11.24 -5.00
C THR A 51 -17.84 -10.80 -4.48
N LYS A 52 -18.73 -11.74 -4.27
CA LYS A 52 -20.05 -11.50 -3.69
C LYS A 52 -20.10 -12.07 -2.28
N ASP A 53 -20.47 -11.22 -1.31
CA ASP A 53 -20.68 -11.57 0.10
C ASP A 53 -19.44 -12.04 0.87
N TYR A 54 -18.27 -12.12 0.22
CA TYR A 54 -17.02 -12.58 0.82
C TYR A 54 -15.85 -11.68 0.48
N ILE A 55 -14.84 -11.69 1.36
CA ILE A 55 -13.52 -11.11 1.13
C ILE A 55 -12.45 -12.12 1.55
N VAL A 56 -11.33 -12.16 0.83
CA VAL A 56 -10.24 -13.09 1.09
C VAL A 56 -8.98 -12.32 1.47
N PRO A 57 -8.55 -12.31 2.75
CA PRO A 57 -7.40 -11.52 3.20
C PRO A 57 -6.10 -11.87 2.48
N SER A 58 -5.88 -13.16 2.16
CA SER A 58 -4.68 -13.61 1.45
C SER A 58 -4.62 -13.14 -0.02
N TRP A 59 -5.75 -12.78 -0.64
CA TRP A 59 -5.77 -12.20 -1.99
C TRP A 59 -5.46 -10.71 -1.97
N VAL A 60 -5.75 -10.01 -0.86
CA VAL A 60 -5.35 -8.61 -0.65
C VAL A 60 -3.84 -8.51 -0.41
N GLY A 61 -3.26 -9.50 0.25
CA GLY A 61 -1.83 -9.58 0.53
C GLY A 61 -1.38 -8.78 1.76
N TYR A 62 -0.07 -8.72 1.95
CA TYR A 62 0.56 -8.14 3.15
C TYR A 62 0.70 -6.62 3.09
N ASP A 63 0.98 -6.07 1.92
CA ASP A 63 1.18 -4.62 1.79
C ASP A 63 -0.10 -3.94 1.29
N ILE A 64 -1.07 -3.84 2.21
CA ILE A 64 -2.37 -3.21 1.95
C ILE A 64 -2.16 -1.80 1.39
N GLY A 65 -2.77 -1.51 0.23
CA GLY A 65 -2.69 -0.21 -0.41
C GLY A 65 -1.32 0.12 -1.02
N CYS A 66 -0.46 -0.90 -1.24
CA CYS A 66 0.72 -0.73 -2.08
C CYS A 66 0.32 -0.11 -3.43
N GLY A 67 1.05 0.90 -3.84
CA GLY A 67 0.71 1.62 -5.06
C GLY A 67 1.61 2.81 -5.31
N MET A 68 1.37 3.47 -6.43
CA MET A 68 2.17 4.58 -6.90
C MET A 68 1.43 5.91 -6.76
N THR A 69 2.20 6.98 -6.53
CA THR A 69 1.74 8.36 -6.59
C THR A 69 2.79 9.18 -7.32
N ALA A 70 2.37 9.92 -8.33
CA ALA A 70 3.24 10.82 -9.09
C ALA A 70 2.77 12.27 -8.93
N VAL A 71 3.71 13.19 -8.78
CA VAL A 71 3.47 14.64 -8.71
C VAL A 71 4.38 15.34 -9.70
N LYS A 72 3.79 16.13 -10.59
CA LYS A 72 4.53 16.96 -11.52
C LYS A 72 5.13 18.15 -10.78
N ILE A 73 6.40 18.45 -11.04
CA ILE A 73 7.12 19.62 -10.53
C ILE A 73 7.22 20.66 -11.64
N ASN A 74 7.27 21.93 -11.26
CA ASN A 74 7.46 23.03 -12.20
C ASN A 74 8.78 22.88 -12.98
N GLU A 75 8.73 23.06 -14.29
CA GLU A 75 9.87 22.92 -15.20
C GLU A 75 10.94 24.00 -14.98
N ASP A 76 10.57 25.17 -14.44
CA ASP A 76 11.48 26.30 -14.22
C ASP A 76 12.67 25.95 -13.30
N ILE A 77 12.51 24.98 -12.42
CA ILE A 77 13.57 24.54 -11.49
C ILE A 77 14.40 23.35 -12.00
N LEU A 78 14.13 22.84 -13.20
CA LEU A 78 14.79 21.62 -13.71
C LEU A 78 16.30 21.77 -13.83
N SER A 79 16.78 22.92 -14.32
CA SER A 79 18.23 23.21 -14.42
C SER A 79 18.90 23.27 -13.04
N LEU A 80 18.21 23.81 -12.04
CA LEU A 80 18.70 23.88 -10.67
C LEU A 80 18.77 22.51 -10.03
N ILE A 81 17.78 21.65 -10.27
CA ILE A 81 17.78 20.26 -9.81
C ILE A 81 18.96 19.51 -10.41
N ASN A 82 19.15 19.58 -11.73
CA ASN A 82 20.24 18.89 -12.42
C ASN A 82 21.64 19.27 -11.86
N ASN A 83 21.84 20.54 -11.55
CA ASN A 83 23.11 21.04 -10.99
C ASN A 83 23.32 20.66 -9.51
N ASN A 84 22.27 20.27 -8.80
CA ASN A 84 22.28 19.97 -7.37
C ASN A 84 21.87 18.53 -7.03
N THR A 85 21.76 17.63 -8.01
CA THR A 85 21.22 16.27 -7.86
C THR A 85 21.78 15.53 -6.64
N LYS A 86 23.12 15.55 -6.46
CA LYS A 86 23.77 14.88 -5.32
C LYS A 86 23.35 15.46 -3.96
N LYS A 87 23.28 16.77 -3.84
CA LYS A 87 22.87 17.45 -2.61
C LYS A 87 21.39 17.17 -2.29
N ILE A 88 20.52 17.21 -3.31
CA ILE A 88 19.08 16.87 -3.19
C ILE A 88 18.92 15.43 -2.74
N TYR A 89 19.63 14.48 -3.37
CA TYR A 89 19.62 13.07 -2.99
C TYR A 89 20.02 12.89 -1.51
N ASP A 90 21.13 13.49 -1.10
CA ASP A 90 21.64 13.39 0.28
C ASP A 90 20.65 14.00 1.31
N GLU A 91 19.94 15.08 0.93
CA GLU A 91 18.95 15.69 1.81
C GLU A 91 17.65 14.86 1.87
N ILE A 92 17.20 14.27 0.76
CA ILE A 92 16.08 13.31 0.75
C ILE A 92 16.38 12.10 1.64
N MET A 93 17.60 11.53 1.54
CA MET A 93 18.01 10.40 2.35
C MET A 93 18.00 10.68 3.85
N LYS A 94 18.17 11.94 4.27
CA LYS A 94 18.06 12.35 5.69
C LYS A 94 16.61 12.47 6.14
N ASN A 95 15.71 12.93 5.25
CA ASN A 95 14.34 13.28 5.61
C ASN A 95 13.34 12.14 5.41
N VAL A 96 13.61 11.19 4.49
CA VAL A 96 12.76 10.05 4.18
C VAL A 96 13.45 8.76 4.66
N PRO A 97 13.07 8.19 5.82
CA PRO A 97 13.63 6.93 6.28
C PRO A 97 13.36 5.79 5.29
N MET A 98 14.41 5.05 4.92
CA MET A 98 14.38 3.96 3.94
C MET A 98 14.95 2.69 4.54
N GLY A 99 14.45 1.53 4.13
CA GLY A 99 14.92 0.22 4.58
C GLY A 99 13.97 -0.47 5.57
N THR A 100 14.30 -1.74 5.85
CA THR A 100 13.49 -2.59 6.75
C THR A 100 13.56 -2.09 8.19
N GLY A 101 12.40 -1.94 8.82
CA GLY A 101 12.30 -1.51 10.23
C GLY A 101 12.57 -0.03 10.49
N MET A 102 12.93 0.74 9.46
CA MET A 102 13.14 2.18 9.61
C MET A 102 11.81 2.90 9.87
N LEU A 103 11.83 3.76 10.89
CA LEU A 103 10.67 4.51 11.35
C LEU A 103 10.99 6.00 11.36
N ASN A 104 9.94 6.80 11.29
CA ASN A 104 10.00 8.24 11.43
C ASN A 104 9.78 8.65 12.90
N HIS A 105 10.38 9.76 13.31
CA HIS A 105 10.00 10.32 14.58
C HIS A 105 8.69 11.11 14.42
N PRO A 106 7.68 10.94 15.32
CA PRO A 106 6.39 11.64 15.17
C PRO A 106 6.48 13.16 15.04
N LYS A 107 7.52 13.81 15.63
CA LYS A 107 7.74 15.26 15.48
C LYS A 107 8.10 15.67 14.06
N ASP A 108 8.73 14.77 13.27
CA ASP A 108 9.23 15.05 11.91
C ASP A 108 8.14 14.82 10.84
N ILE A 109 6.92 14.46 11.25
CA ILE A 109 5.74 14.38 10.39
C ILE A 109 5.12 15.76 10.25
N THR A 110 4.73 16.15 9.03
CA THR A 110 4.10 17.46 8.79
C THR A 110 2.81 17.62 9.59
N LYS A 111 2.49 18.88 9.98
CA LYS A 111 1.25 19.18 10.71
C LYS A 111 0.00 18.77 9.92
N LYS A 112 0.05 18.93 8.59
CA LYS A 112 -1.04 18.58 7.70
C LYS A 112 -1.29 17.07 7.76
N THR A 113 -0.25 16.26 7.58
CA THR A 113 -0.35 14.79 7.64
C THR A 113 -0.80 14.30 9.01
N LYS A 114 -0.34 14.92 10.11
CA LYS A 114 -0.84 14.58 11.46
C LYS A 114 -2.34 14.82 11.61
N ASN A 115 -2.85 15.92 11.05
CA ASN A 115 -4.29 16.21 11.13
C ASN A 115 -5.10 15.20 10.30
N GLU A 116 -4.66 14.87 9.07
CA GLU A 116 -5.29 13.86 8.23
C GLU A 116 -5.25 12.48 8.91
N PHE A 117 -4.11 12.12 9.51
CA PHE A 117 -3.97 10.88 10.27
C PHE A 117 -4.92 10.80 11.48
N ASN A 118 -5.06 11.87 12.24
CA ASN A 118 -5.97 11.90 13.40
C ASN A 118 -7.44 11.73 12.95
N SER A 119 -7.81 12.33 11.82
CA SER A 119 -9.15 12.16 11.24
C SER A 119 -9.38 10.72 10.79
N LEU A 120 -8.38 10.12 10.12
CA LEU A 120 -8.41 8.72 9.70
C LEU A 120 -8.51 7.76 10.89
N LEU A 121 -7.73 8.00 11.94
CA LEU A 121 -7.77 7.19 13.17
C LEU A 121 -9.13 7.27 13.86
N LYS A 122 -9.73 8.46 13.91
CA LYS A 122 -11.08 8.64 14.47
C LYS A 122 -12.13 7.88 13.68
N LYS A 123 -12.11 7.97 12.33
CA LYS A 123 -12.99 7.19 11.46
C LYS A 123 -12.85 5.68 11.70
N PHE A 124 -11.63 5.18 11.82
CA PHE A 124 -11.36 3.78 12.13
C PHE A 124 -11.91 3.37 13.50
N GLU A 125 -11.77 4.21 14.53
CA GLU A 125 -12.25 3.98 15.89
C GLU A 125 -13.79 3.87 15.98
N GLU A 126 -14.51 4.61 15.15
CA GLU A 126 -15.97 4.58 15.07
C GLU A 126 -16.52 3.29 14.44
N GLY A 127 -15.71 2.58 13.63
CA GLY A 127 -16.08 1.33 13.00
C GLY A 127 -15.83 0.09 13.85
N ALA A 128 -16.25 -1.07 13.32
CA ALA A 128 -15.96 -2.36 13.95
C ALA A 128 -14.45 -2.65 13.89
N HIS A 129 -13.83 -2.98 15.02
CA HIS A 129 -12.39 -3.26 15.08
C HIS A 129 -12.04 -4.31 16.11
N ASP A 130 -10.94 -5.03 15.84
CA ASP A 130 -10.29 -5.90 16.79
C ASP A 130 -9.46 -5.06 17.79
N LYS A 131 -9.58 -5.35 19.09
CA LYS A 131 -8.95 -4.57 20.16
C LYS A 131 -7.42 -4.51 20.06
N ASP A 132 -6.76 -5.61 19.66
CA ASP A 132 -5.29 -5.64 19.58
C ASP A 132 -4.81 -4.87 18.35
N ILE A 133 -5.53 -5.01 17.22
CA ILE A 133 -5.25 -4.23 15.99
C ILE A 133 -5.44 -2.74 16.26
N TYR A 134 -6.53 -2.35 16.93
CA TYR A 134 -6.75 -0.96 17.30
C TYR A 134 -5.61 -0.41 18.16
N LYS A 135 -5.23 -1.13 19.23
CA LYS A 135 -4.12 -0.75 20.11
C LYS A 135 -2.80 -0.63 19.33
N PHE A 136 -2.54 -1.56 18.42
CA PHE A 136 -1.35 -1.53 17.58
C PHE A 136 -1.34 -0.30 16.65
N ILE A 137 -2.42 -0.07 15.92
CA ILE A 137 -2.58 1.08 15.02
C ILE A 137 -2.41 2.39 15.79
N LYS A 138 -3.13 2.58 16.89
CA LYS A 138 -3.07 3.80 17.71
C LYS A 138 -1.66 4.13 18.19
N ASN A 139 -0.88 3.13 18.56
CA ASN A 139 0.44 3.33 19.18
C ASN A 139 1.59 3.33 18.18
N LYS A 140 1.44 2.74 17.00
CA LYS A 140 2.57 2.49 16.08
C LYS A 140 2.45 3.16 14.72
N SER A 141 1.23 3.38 14.22
CA SER A 141 1.09 3.80 12.81
C SER A 141 1.68 5.18 12.52
N LEU A 142 1.59 6.13 13.43
CA LEU A 142 2.14 7.47 13.20
C LEU A 142 3.64 7.44 12.85
N SER A 143 4.43 6.58 13.52
CA SER A 143 5.87 6.45 13.23
C SER A 143 6.20 5.77 11.90
N HIS A 144 5.24 5.12 11.27
CA HIS A 144 5.40 4.54 9.94
C HIS A 144 5.13 5.53 8.80
N LEU A 145 4.46 6.67 9.07
CA LEU A 145 4.18 7.67 8.04
C LEU A 145 5.47 8.36 7.55
N GLY A 146 5.52 8.65 6.26
CA GLY A 146 6.67 9.27 5.61
C GLY A 146 7.91 8.39 5.57
N THR A 147 7.72 7.06 5.63
CA THR A 147 8.82 6.07 5.45
C THR A 147 8.63 5.30 4.15
N LEU A 148 9.72 5.13 3.41
CA LEU A 148 9.66 4.46 2.10
C LEU A 148 9.48 2.95 2.24
N GLY A 149 10.29 2.33 3.09
CA GLY A 149 10.34 0.89 3.25
C GLY A 149 11.47 0.21 2.48
N SER A 150 11.22 -1.04 2.09
CA SER A 150 12.19 -1.90 1.40
C SER A 150 11.48 -2.77 0.35
N GLY A 151 12.23 -3.64 -0.30
CA GLY A 151 11.72 -4.49 -1.38
C GLY A 151 11.62 -3.72 -2.68
N ASN A 152 10.48 -3.78 -3.34
CA ASN A 152 10.19 -3.08 -4.60
C ASN A 152 9.73 -1.63 -4.42
N HIS A 153 9.76 -1.07 -3.19
CA HIS A 153 9.43 0.32 -2.95
C HIS A 153 10.56 1.26 -3.40
N PHE A 154 10.18 2.37 -4.02
CA PHE A 154 11.13 3.36 -4.51
C PHE A 154 10.59 4.79 -4.44
N LEU A 155 11.50 5.73 -4.47
CA LEU A 155 11.28 7.16 -4.65
C LEU A 155 12.19 7.63 -5.78
N GLU A 156 11.62 8.15 -6.82
CA GLU A 156 12.34 8.59 -8.01
C GLU A 156 12.02 10.03 -8.36
N LEU A 157 13.04 10.73 -8.87
CA LEU A 157 12.90 11.98 -9.59
C LEU A 157 13.04 11.67 -11.08
N CYS A 158 11.93 11.70 -11.83
CA CYS A 158 11.86 11.30 -13.22
C CYS A 158 11.77 12.50 -14.14
N LYS A 159 12.42 12.43 -15.29
CA LYS A 159 12.30 13.39 -16.38
C LYS A 159 11.71 12.71 -17.60
N SER A 160 10.68 13.32 -18.21
CA SER A 160 10.12 12.95 -19.50
C SER A 160 9.97 14.21 -20.33
N ASP A 161 10.67 14.28 -21.47
CA ASP A 161 10.74 15.47 -22.33
C ASP A 161 11.02 16.75 -21.54
N ASN A 162 10.00 17.62 -21.40
CA ASN A 162 10.06 18.85 -20.64
C ASN A 162 9.35 18.75 -19.28
N GLU A 163 8.99 17.56 -18.86
CA GLU A 163 8.27 17.34 -17.60
C GLU A 163 9.18 16.72 -16.55
N PHE A 164 9.01 17.13 -15.31
CA PHE A 164 9.72 16.58 -14.17
C PHE A 164 8.74 16.08 -13.11
N TRP A 165 8.97 14.87 -12.59
CA TRP A 165 8.04 14.20 -11.71
C TRP A 165 8.74 13.64 -10.48
N ILE A 166 8.07 13.70 -9.34
CA ILE A 166 8.36 12.87 -8.16
C ILE A 166 7.44 11.67 -8.25
N VAL A 167 8.02 10.47 -8.28
CA VAL A 167 7.27 9.21 -8.31
C VAL A 167 7.59 8.41 -7.06
N VAL A 168 6.56 8.00 -6.31
CA VAL A 168 6.70 7.22 -5.08
C VAL A 168 5.92 5.93 -5.20
N HIS A 169 6.59 4.80 -5.01
CA HIS A 169 5.98 3.49 -4.83
C HIS A 169 6.17 3.06 -3.36
N SER A 170 5.08 3.00 -2.60
CA SER A 170 5.07 2.57 -1.20
C SER A 170 3.65 2.21 -0.75
N GLY A 171 3.53 1.50 0.37
CA GLY A 171 2.27 0.98 0.89
C GLY A 171 2.02 1.32 2.37
N SER A 172 1.27 0.46 3.05
CA SER A 172 0.85 0.63 4.46
C SER A 172 1.93 0.25 5.48
N ARG A 173 3.11 -0.07 5.02
CA ARG A 173 4.26 -0.41 5.86
C ARG A 173 3.94 -1.60 6.79
N GLY A 174 4.61 -1.70 7.94
CA GLY A 174 4.38 -2.76 8.92
C GLY A 174 2.94 -2.85 9.47
N ILE A 175 2.10 -1.83 9.19
CA ILE A 175 0.68 -1.84 9.58
C ILE A 175 -0.07 -2.89 8.75
N GLY A 176 0.04 -2.84 7.42
CA GLY A 176 -0.61 -3.81 6.53
C GLY A 176 -0.17 -5.23 6.81
N TYR A 177 1.14 -5.45 7.00
CA TYR A 177 1.67 -6.77 7.35
C TYR A 177 1.00 -7.36 8.61
N LYS A 178 0.92 -6.58 9.69
CA LYS A 178 0.31 -7.01 10.96
C LYS A 178 -1.17 -7.32 10.80
N VAL A 179 -1.89 -6.48 10.06
CA VAL A 179 -3.32 -6.65 9.77
C VAL A 179 -3.54 -7.91 8.92
N ALA A 180 -2.84 -8.04 7.80
CA ALA A 180 -2.97 -9.18 6.90
C ALA A 180 -2.71 -10.50 7.63
N GLN A 181 -1.58 -10.62 8.34
CA GLN A 181 -1.25 -11.81 9.11
C GLN A 181 -2.35 -12.20 10.10
N LYS A 182 -2.88 -11.21 10.87
CA LYS A 182 -3.93 -11.48 11.86
C LYS A 182 -5.21 -11.99 11.20
N TYR A 183 -5.65 -11.36 10.11
CA TYR A 183 -6.91 -11.73 9.49
C TYR A 183 -6.81 -12.99 8.59
N MET A 184 -5.67 -13.27 8.01
CA MET A 184 -5.39 -14.56 7.39
C MET A 184 -5.48 -15.71 8.41
N LYS A 185 -4.89 -15.55 9.60
CA LYS A 185 -5.01 -16.52 10.70
C LYS A 185 -6.45 -16.64 11.22
N LYS A 186 -7.16 -15.53 11.39
CA LYS A 186 -8.57 -15.56 11.78
C LYS A 186 -9.47 -16.25 10.75
N SER A 187 -9.21 -16.09 9.47
CA SER A 187 -10.00 -16.69 8.39
C SER A 187 -9.73 -18.18 8.24
N SER A 188 -8.47 -18.61 8.37
CA SER A 188 -8.08 -20.02 8.30
C SER A 188 -8.43 -20.81 9.56
N GLY A 189 -8.57 -20.13 10.72
CA GLY A 189 -8.67 -20.78 12.01
C GLY A 189 -7.38 -21.50 12.45
N SER A 190 -6.24 -21.21 11.82
CA SER A 190 -4.95 -21.88 12.04
C SER A 190 -3.82 -20.86 12.19
N GLU A 191 -2.82 -21.24 12.98
CA GLU A 191 -1.55 -20.50 13.12
C GLU A 191 -0.53 -20.87 12.02
N THR A 192 -0.76 -22.00 11.35
CA THR A 192 0.06 -22.52 10.24
C THR A 192 -0.81 -22.67 8.99
N ASN A 193 -0.21 -22.61 7.80
CA ASN A 193 -0.91 -22.74 6.51
C ASN A 193 -2.11 -21.79 6.34
N PHE A 194 -1.99 -20.60 6.91
CA PHE A 194 -3.03 -19.56 6.82
C PHE A 194 -2.96 -18.76 5.51
N GLU A 195 -1.88 -18.88 4.76
CA GLU A 195 -1.69 -18.26 3.45
C GLU A 195 -2.31 -19.11 2.34
N ALA A 196 -3.65 -19.21 2.37
CA ALA A 196 -4.45 -19.91 1.37
C ALA A 196 -5.78 -19.19 1.18
N THR A 197 -6.62 -19.69 0.29
CA THR A 197 -7.95 -19.10 0.03
C THR A 197 -8.92 -19.43 1.16
N HIS A 198 -9.00 -18.54 2.14
CA HIS A 198 -9.94 -18.61 3.27
C HIS A 198 -10.90 -17.41 3.26
N PRO A 199 -12.11 -17.54 2.67
CA PRO A 199 -13.04 -16.44 2.54
C PRO A 199 -13.70 -16.09 3.89
N ILE A 200 -13.86 -14.79 4.14
CA ILE A 200 -14.59 -14.24 5.28
C ILE A 200 -15.92 -13.66 4.78
N LYS A 201 -17.04 -14.01 5.40
CA LYS A 201 -18.34 -13.36 5.11
C LYS A 201 -18.28 -11.90 5.55
N ILE A 202 -18.53 -10.95 4.62
CA ILE A 202 -18.45 -9.50 4.87
C ILE A 202 -19.41 -9.04 5.99
N ASN A 203 -20.59 -9.67 6.10
CA ASN A 203 -21.57 -9.35 7.12
C ASN A 203 -21.30 -9.99 8.50
N SER A 204 -20.28 -10.86 8.62
CA SER A 204 -19.86 -11.41 9.91
C SER A 204 -19.14 -10.35 10.75
N LYS A 205 -18.99 -10.60 12.05
CA LYS A 205 -18.21 -9.73 12.93
C LYS A 205 -16.77 -9.57 12.41
N VAL A 206 -16.11 -10.67 12.05
CA VAL A 206 -14.72 -10.66 11.54
C VAL A 206 -14.64 -9.94 10.19
N GLY A 207 -15.64 -10.11 9.31
CA GLY A 207 -15.71 -9.41 8.02
C GLY A 207 -15.82 -7.90 8.20
N LYS A 208 -16.69 -7.43 9.08
CA LYS A 208 -16.85 -6.00 9.38
C LYS A 208 -15.57 -5.41 10.00
N GLU A 209 -14.93 -6.12 10.94
CA GLU A 209 -13.64 -5.73 11.51
C GLU A 209 -12.55 -5.62 10.41
N TYR A 210 -12.49 -6.61 9.51
CA TYR A 210 -11.51 -6.63 8.43
C TYR A 210 -11.73 -5.51 7.40
N LEU A 211 -12.96 -5.31 6.96
CA LEU A 211 -13.28 -4.22 6.01
C LEU A 211 -12.92 -2.86 6.56
N ASN A 212 -13.24 -2.58 7.84
CA ASN A 212 -12.89 -1.31 8.47
C ASN A 212 -11.38 -1.08 8.54
N VAL A 213 -10.59 -2.10 8.93
CA VAL A 213 -9.14 -1.96 9.00
C VAL A 213 -8.48 -1.98 7.62
N LEU A 214 -9.07 -2.64 6.64
CA LEU A 214 -8.64 -2.60 5.23
C LEU A 214 -8.77 -1.19 4.68
N GLU A 215 -9.93 -0.54 4.88
CA GLU A 215 -10.15 0.86 4.49
C GLU A 215 -9.13 1.79 5.16
N PHE A 216 -8.90 1.62 6.47
CA PHE A 216 -7.82 2.34 7.17
C PHE A 216 -6.47 2.13 6.49
N GLY A 217 -6.10 0.88 6.17
CA GLY A 217 -4.82 0.55 5.53
C GLY A 217 -4.63 1.20 4.17
N LEU A 218 -5.67 1.24 3.35
CA LEU A 218 -5.66 1.88 2.03
C LEU A 218 -5.45 3.40 2.14
N GLU A 219 -6.21 4.08 2.99
CA GLU A 219 -6.08 5.52 3.21
C GLU A 219 -4.74 5.87 3.88
N PHE A 220 -4.27 5.03 4.81
CA PHE A 220 -2.97 5.18 5.45
C PHE A 220 -1.82 5.08 4.45
N ALA A 221 -1.87 4.12 3.52
CA ALA A 221 -0.86 3.97 2.47
C ALA A 221 -0.80 5.20 1.55
N LEU A 222 -1.97 5.76 1.17
CA LEU A 222 -2.03 7.01 0.41
C LEU A 222 -1.43 8.18 1.20
N LEU A 223 -1.77 8.28 2.49
CA LEU A 223 -1.22 9.32 3.38
C LEU A 223 0.29 9.19 3.55
N ASN A 224 0.81 7.95 3.63
CA ASN A 224 2.24 7.67 3.66
C ASN A 224 2.95 8.20 2.41
N ARG A 225 2.43 7.91 1.22
CA ARG A 225 3.01 8.43 -0.04
C ARG A 225 2.96 9.96 -0.11
N LYS A 226 1.85 10.58 0.34
CA LYS A 226 1.75 12.06 0.42
C LYS A 226 2.84 12.65 1.32
N GLU A 227 3.07 12.07 2.49
CA GLU A 227 4.09 12.57 3.41
C GLU A 227 5.51 12.41 2.84
N ILE A 228 5.80 11.31 2.14
CA ILE A 228 7.07 11.14 1.42
C ILE A 228 7.24 12.25 0.38
N ILE A 229 6.20 12.56 -0.39
CA ILE A 229 6.24 13.65 -1.39
C ILE A 229 6.47 15.01 -0.72
N TYR A 230 5.78 15.33 0.38
CA TYR A 230 6.00 16.59 1.10
C TYR A 230 7.44 16.74 1.60
N LYS A 231 8.02 15.67 2.15
CA LYS A 231 9.42 15.65 2.58
C LYS A 231 10.40 15.78 1.41
N THR A 232 10.07 15.19 0.27
CA THR A 232 10.88 15.28 -0.96
C THR A 232 10.87 16.71 -1.48
N ILE A 233 9.69 17.35 -1.60
CA ILE A 233 9.57 18.75 -2.01
C ILE A 233 10.35 19.64 -1.06
N TYR A 234 10.15 19.50 0.25
CA TYR A 234 10.90 20.25 1.26
C TYR A 234 12.42 20.10 1.11
N SER A 235 12.89 18.87 0.82
CA SER A 235 14.32 18.61 0.61
C SER A 235 14.87 19.30 -0.64
N ILE A 236 14.08 19.39 -1.70
CA ILE A 236 14.42 20.09 -2.94
C ILE A 236 14.48 21.59 -2.67
N GLU A 237 13.41 22.17 -2.10
CA GLU A 237 13.32 23.61 -1.78
C GLU A 237 14.51 24.04 -0.91
N LYS A 238 14.80 23.33 0.16
CA LYS A 238 15.91 23.61 1.08
C LYS A 238 17.29 23.66 0.43
N ILE A 239 17.49 22.97 -0.68
CA ILE A 239 18.77 22.95 -1.42
C ILE A 239 18.83 24.03 -2.50
N LEU A 240 17.66 24.45 -3.01
CA LEU A 240 17.57 25.41 -4.09
C LEU A 240 17.42 26.86 -3.62
N ASP A 241 16.97 27.07 -2.34
CA ASP A 241 16.96 28.38 -1.66
C ASP A 241 18.38 28.76 -1.20
#